data_f5d6863b8d668cf76e57720607ae8dc3
#
_entry.id   f5d6863b8d668cf76e57720607ae8dc3
#
_cell.length_a   1.000
_cell.length_b   1.000
_cell.length_c   1.000
_cell.angle_alpha   90.00
_cell.angle_beta   90.00
_cell.angle_gamma   90.00
#
_symmetry.space_group_name_H-M   'P 1'
#
loop_
_entity.id
_entity.type
_entity.pdbx_description
1 polymer ?
#
loop_
_entity_poly.entity_id
_entity_poly.type
_entity_poly.pdbx_seq_one_letter_code
_entity_poly.pdbx_strand_id
1 'polypeptide(L)'
;MHCEDQRGILAEVTDFIMGNNGNIINLDQHVDEDDNRFYMRIEWELANFLIPQDKIEDYFETMIVRKFSAIHELHFAPKKLNVAIFVSQYSHCFLDILSRHEANEWKVNIPCIISNHEKFRKIAERFDIPFYYYKISRENKKEMEALELALLKEHDIDVIILARYMQILSDNFCSHYPNKIINIHHSSLPAFAGARPYESAHRRGVKFMGASAHYVTADLDEGPIITQDVIPISHRDSIADMKRKGRNIEKIVLANACWAHLNHQVLSYKNKTVVFE
;
A
#
# COMPACT_ATOMS: atom_id res chain seq x y z
N MET A 1 -10.95 8.15 8.92
CA MET A 1 -10.50 9.20 9.88
C MET A 1 -9.90 8.59 11.13
N HIS A 2 -9.05 9.36 11.84
CA HIS A 2 -8.57 8.99 13.18
C HIS A 2 -8.30 10.25 14.02
N CYS A 3 -8.47 10.15 15.35
CA CYS A 3 -8.23 11.21 16.30
C CYS A 3 -7.90 10.64 17.69
N GLU A 4 -7.65 11.48 18.68
CA GLU A 4 -7.62 11.04 20.07
C GLU A 4 -8.98 10.47 20.48
N ASP A 5 -8.99 9.34 21.21
CA ASP A 5 -10.26 8.72 21.60
C ASP A 5 -11.01 9.54 22.63
N GLN A 6 -12.28 9.75 22.39
CA GLN A 6 -13.20 10.45 23.28
C GLN A 6 -14.65 10.07 23.00
N ARG A 7 -15.52 10.33 23.98
CA ARG A 7 -16.94 10.01 23.84
C ARG A 7 -17.62 10.87 22.76
N GLY A 8 -18.52 10.23 22.01
CA GLY A 8 -19.41 10.93 21.08
C GLY A 8 -18.93 11.02 19.64
N ILE A 9 -17.68 10.60 19.30
CA ILE A 9 -17.16 10.66 17.93
C ILE A 9 -18.10 9.93 16.95
N LEU A 10 -18.41 8.67 17.25
CA LEU A 10 -19.28 7.85 16.40
C LEU A 10 -20.66 8.48 16.21
N ALA A 11 -21.28 8.96 17.30
CA ALA A 11 -22.60 9.57 17.25
C ALA A 11 -22.61 10.80 16.33
N GLU A 12 -21.65 11.72 16.50
CA GLU A 12 -21.56 12.94 15.68
C GLU A 12 -21.34 12.66 14.19
N VAL A 13 -20.49 11.68 13.87
CA VAL A 13 -20.25 11.31 12.46
C VAL A 13 -21.47 10.65 11.84
N THR A 14 -22.13 9.75 12.57
CA THR A 14 -23.35 9.11 12.07
C THR A 14 -24.52 10.10 11.98
N ASP A 15 -24.66 11.01 12.93
CA ASP A 15 -25.67 12.07 12.90
C ASP A 15 -25.45 13.05 11.74
N PHE A 16 -24.19 13.38 11.43
CA PHE A 16 -23.85 14.18 10.24
C PHE A 16 -24.33 13.50 8.96
N ILE A 17 -24.05 12.20 8.80
CA ILE A 17 -24.43 11.45 7.59
C ILE A 17 -25.94 11.27 7.51
N MET A 18 -26.56 10.79 8.58
CA MET A 18 -28.00 10.53 8.62
C MET A 18 -28.83 11.81 8.54
N GLY A 19 -28.40 12.88 9.23
CA GLY A 19 -29.05 14.19 9.20
C GLY A 19 -29.03 14.84 7.80
N ASN A 20 -28.10 14.42 6.94
CA ASN A 20 -28.02 14.83 5.54
C ASN A 20 -28.57 13.77 4.57
N ASN A 21 -29.42 12.87 5.05
CA ASN A 21 -30.07 11.82 4.25
C ASN A 21 -29.11 10.80 3.62
N GLY A 22 -27.95 10.57 4.26
CA GLY A 22 -26.98 9.55 3.84
C GLY A 22 -27.36 8.18 4.38
N ASN A 23 -27.28 7.14 3.54
CA ASN A 23 -27.42 5.74 3.94
C ASN A 23 -26.04 5.13 4.16
N ILE A 24 -25.73 4.77 5.41
CA ILE A 24 -24.45 4.12 5.77
C ILE A 24 -24.46 2.68 5.25
N ILE A 25 -23.49 2.33 4.40
CA ILE A 25 -23.32 1.00 3.81
C ILE A 25 -22.39 0.15 4.66
N ASN A 26 -21.28 0.74 5.12
CA ASN A 26 -20.27 0.07 5.94
C ASN A 26 -19.72 1.02 6.99
N LEU A 27 -19.47 0.49 8.19
CA LEU A 27 -18.84 1.23 9.28
C LEU A 27 -18.00 0.26 10.10
N ASP A 28 -16.71 0.58 10.18
CA ASP A 28 -15.75 -0.09 11.03
C ASP A 28 -15.05 0.92 11.91
N GLN A 29 -14.78 0.52 13.17
CA GLN A 29 -14.01 1.34 14.11
C GLN A 29 -13.05 0.48 14.92
N HIS A 30 -11.99 1.11 15.39
CA HIS A 30 -11.02 0.53 16.32
C HIS A 30 -10.51 1.59 17.27
N VAL A 31 -10.26 1.22 18.53
CA VAL A 31 -9.57 2.05 19.50
C VAL A 31 -8.26 1.36 19.88
N ASP A 32 -7.14 2.02 19.59
CA ASP A 32 -5.82 1.63 20.11
C ASP A 32 -5.69 2.22 21.52
N GLU A 33 -5.81 1.36 22.54
CA GLU A 33 -5.77 1.76 23.95
C GLU A 33 -4.38 2.28 24.36
N ASP A 34 -3.30 1.76 23.77
CA ASP A 34 -1.93 2.15 24.09
C ASP A 34 -1.61 3.57 23.62
N ASP A 35 -2.09 3.95 22.44
CA ASP A 35 -1.92 5.28 21.86
C ASP A 35 -3.12 6.21 22.14
N ASN A 36 -4.16 5.74 22.87
CA ASN A 36 -5.43 6.44 23.09
C ASN A 36 -6.00 7.01 21.79
N ARG A 37 -6.08 6.16 20.75
CA ARG A 37 -6.40 6.60 19.39
C ARG A 37 -7.62 5.90 18.84
N PHE A 38 -8.61 6.67 18.42
CA PHE A 38 -9.80 6.20 17.72
C PHE A 38 -9.54 6.21 16.21
N TYR A 39 -9.92 5.13 15.55
CA TYR A 39 -9.89 4.95 14.08
C TYR A 39 -11.27 4.59 13.60
N MET A 40 -11.68 5.14 12.46
CA MET A 40 -12.95 4.79 11.84
C MET A 40 -12.84 4.85 10.31
N ARG A 41 -13.38 3.83 9.67
CA ARG A 41 -13.72 3.82 8.26
C ARG A 41 -15.24 3.77 8.14
N ILE A 42 -15.80 4.66 7.35
CA ILE A 42 -17.24 4.72 7.10
C ILE A 42 -17.50 4.94 5.62
N GLU A 43 -18.46 4.24 5.09
CA GLU A 43 -18.89 4.31 3.70
C GLU A 43 -20.39 4.55 3.65
N TRP A 44 -20.84 5.52 2.84
CA TRP A 44 -22.25 5.83 2.69
C TRP A 44 -22.60 6.18 1.25
N GLU A 45 -23.89 6.04 0.92
CA GLU A 45 -24.43 6.41 -0.38
C GLU A 45 -24.68 7.91 -0.47
N LEU A 46 -24.36 8.48 -1.65
CA LEU A 46 -24.65 9.88 -1.95
C LEU A 46 -26.02 10.07 -2.66
N ALA A 47 -26.75 9.00 -2.91
CA ALA A 47 -28.09 9.10 -3.49
C ALA A 47 -29.01 9.91 -2.55
N ASN A 48 -29.47 11.06 -3.03
CA ASN A 48 -30.30 12.03 -2.26
C ASN A 48 -29.61 12.65 -1.04
N PHE A 49 -28.29 12.62 -0.98
CA PHE A 49 -27.55 13.32 0.07
C PHE A 49 -27.77 14.83 -0.08
N LEU A 50 -28.08 15.51 1.03
CA LEU A 50 -28.50 16.91 1.00
C LEU A 50 -27.37 17.89 0.68
N ILE A 51 -26.13 17.53 1.06
CA ILE A 51 -24.95 18.38 0.78
C ILE A 51 -24.43 18.02 -0.62
N PRO A 52 -24.25 19.01 -1.54
CA PRO A 52 -23.60 18.76 -2.83
C PRO A 52 -22.21 18.15 -2.67
N GLN A 53 -21.85 17.21 -3.56
CA GLN A 53 -20.62 16.41 -3.46
C GLN A 53 -19.37 17.29 -3.32
N ASP A 54 -19.29 18.40 -4.05
CA ASP A 54 -18.17 19.36 -4.01
C ASP A 54 -18.08 20.16 -2.71
N LYS A 55 -19.07 20.03 -1.80
CA LYS A 55 -19.15 20.72 -0.51
C LYS A 55 -19.03 19.77 0.67
N ILE A 56 -19.10 18.47 0.48
CA ILE A 56 -19.09 17.50 1.58
C ILE A 56 -17.82 17.65 2.41
N GLU A 57 -16.64 17.80 1.76
CA GLU A 57 -15.36 17.99 2.43
C GLU A 57 -15.37 19.21 3.36
N ASP A 58 -15.83 20.37 2.88
CA ASP A 58 -15.88 21.62 3.65
C ASP A 58 -16.80 21.50 4.89
N TYR A 59 -17.95 20.85 4.71
CA TYR A 59 -18.92 20.65 5.81
C TYR A 59 -18.39 19.64 6.82
N PHE A 60 -17.84 18.52 6.36
CA PHE A 60 -17.27 17.49 7.23
C PHE A 60 -16.09 18.03 8.03
N GLU A 61 -15.19 18.77 7.38
CA GLU A 61 -14.07 19.46 8.01
C GLU A 61 -14.58 20.40 9.14
N THR A 62 -15.60 21.21 8.86
CA THR A 62 -16.10 22.20 9.81
C THR A 62 -16.84 21.58 10.99
N MET A 63 -17.68 20.59 10.72
CA MET A 63 -18.60 20.04 11.72
C MET A 63 -17.99 18.91 12.56
N ILE A 64 -17.09 18.13 11.95
CA ILE A 64 -16.54 16.90 12.55
C ILE A 64 -15.04 17.06 12.82
N VAL A 65 -14.26 17.30 11.77
CA VAL A 65 -12.80 17.24 11.84
C VAL A 65 -12.25 18.24 12.84
N ARG A 66 -12.68 19.48 12.79
CA ARG A 66 -12.25 20.53 13.73
C ARG A 66 -12.67 20.26 15.17
N LYS A 67 -13.86 19.71 15.36
CA LYS A 67 -14.40 19.39 16.69
C LYS A 67 -13.55 18.36 17.43
N PHE A 68 -13.06 17.36 16.70
CA PHE A 68 -12.29 16.23 17.25
C PHE A 68 -10.78 16.34 16.97
N SER A 69 -10.33 17.41 16.32
CA SER A 69 -8.94 17.55 15.83
C SER A 69 -8.52 16.30 15.05
N ALA A 70 -9.41 15.79 14.22
CA ALA A 70 -9.22 14.55 13.50
C ALA A 70 -8.33 14.74 12.27
N ILE A 71 -7.66 13.65 11.88
CA ILE A 71 -7.04 13.50 10.55
C ILE A 71 -7.97 12.63 9.73
N HIS A 72 -8.31 13.07 8.51
CA HIS A 72 -9.25 12.34 7.67
C HIS A 72 -8.84 12.36 6.21
N GLU A 73 -9.39 11.43 5.48
CA GLU A 73 -9.39 11.39 4.02
C GLU A 73 -10.81 11.08 3.56
N LEU A 74 -11.26 11.76 2.52
CA LEU A 74 -12.55 11.54 1.89
C LEU A 74 -12.35 11.09 0.45
N HIS A 75 -12.96 9.97 0.09
CA HIS A 75 -12.84 9.37 -1.25
C HIS A 75 -14.20 9.23 -1.90
N PHE A 76 -14.29 9.59 -3.18
CA PHE A 76 -15.53 9.49 -3.96
C PHE A 76 -15.39 8.42 -5.05
N ALA A 77 -16.27 7.42 -5.01
CA ALA A 77 -16.37 6.46 -6.11
C ALA A 77 -17.14 7.10 -7.29
N PRO A 78 -16.81 6.78 -8.55
CA PRO A 78 -15.91 5.72 -9.01
C PRO A 78 -14.51 6.21 -9.49
N LYS A 79 -13.83 7.08 -8.76
CA LYS A 79 -12.49 7.51 -9.18
C LYS A 79 -11.52 6.32 -9.13
N LYS A 80 -10.94 5.96 -10.29
CA LYS A 80 -9.87 4.96 -10.36
C LYS A 80 -8.53 5.60 -10.01
N LEU A 81 -7.78 4.95 -9.13
CA LEU A 81 -6.41 5.36 -8.80
C LEU A 81 -5.44 5.00 -9.93
N ASN A 82 -4.45 5.86 -10.16
CA ASN A 82 -3.34 5.61 -11.07
C ASN A 82 -2.18 4.97 -10.30
N VAL A 83 -1.81 3.76 -10.67
CA VAL A 83 -0.79 2.95 -10.00
C VAL A 83 0.43 2.80 -10.89
N ALA A 84 1.61 3.15 -10.38
CA ALA A 84 2.88 2.82 -11.02
C ALA A 84 3.47 1.54 -10.42
N ILE A 85 3.98 0.64 -11.26
CA ILE A 85 4.66 -0.58 -10.82
C ILE A 85 6.15 -0.43 -11.04
N PHE A 86 6.92 -0.59 -9.97
CA PHE A 86 8.37 -0.64 -10.02
C PHE A 86 8.84 -2.08 -9.90
N VAL A 87 9.70 -2.53 -10.81
CA VAL A 87 10.17 -3.92 -10.86
C VAL A 87 11.66 -3.99 -11.24
N SER A 88 12.39 -4.97 -10.68
CA SER A 88 13.79 -5.25 -11.07
C SER A 88 13.88 -6.58 -11.85
N GLN A 89 14.45 -7.63 -11.23
CA GLN A 89 14.73 -8.90 -11.91
C GLN A 89 13.76 -10.03 -11.60
N TYR A 90 12.97 -9.91 -10.55
CA TYR A 90 12.05 -10.95 -10.08
C TYR A 90 10.63 -10.70 -10.60
N SER A 91 10.06 -11.71 -11.28
CA SER A 91 8.80 -11.54 -12.03
C SER A 91 7.54 -11.90 -11.24
N HIS A 92 7.65 -12.67 -10.15
CA HIS A 92 6.49 -13.32 -9.55
C HIS A 92 5.43 -12.34 -9.03
N CYS A 93 5.81 -11.29 -8.29
CA CYS A 93 4.86 -10.26 -7.84
C CYS A 93 4.37 -9.41 -9.01
N PHE A 94 5.27 -9.03 -9.92
CA PHE A 94 4.92 -8.24 -11.10
C PHE A 94 3.86 -8.92 -11.98
N LEU A 95 4.07 -10.21 -12.31
CA LEU A 95 3.12 -10.98 -13.11
C LEU A 95 1.78 -11.21 -12.38
N ASP A 96 1.81 -11.41 -11.07
CA ASP A 96 0.60 -11.55 -10.26
C ASP A 96 -0.25 -10.28 -10.28
N ILE A 97 0.38 -9.10 -10.14
CA ILE A 97 -0.29 -7.79 -10.24
C ILE A 97 -0.93 -7.61 -11.63
N LEU A 98 -0.18 -7.87 -12.70
CA LEU A 98 -0.70 -7.73 -14.06
C LEU A 98 -1.90 -8.66 -14.33
N SER A 99 -1.82 -9.90 -13.84
CA SER A 99 -2.91 -10.87 -13.99
C SER A 99 -4.18 -10.45 -13.25
N ARG A 100 -4.06 -9.90 -12.03
CA ARG A 100 -5.18 -9.36 -11.26
C ARG A 100 -5.79 -8.12 -11.92
N HIS A 101 -4.97 -7.27 -12.49
CA HIS A 101 -5.43 -6.10 -13.24
C HIS A 101 -6.20 -6.52 -14.50
N GLU A 102 -5.67 -7.47 -15.29
CA GLU A 102 -6.34 -8.00 -16.49
C GLU A 102 -7.68 -8.68 -16.14
N ALA A 103 -7.74 -9.37 -15.00
CA ALA A 103 -8.97 -9.98 -14.50
C ALA A 103 -9.99 -8.96 -13.93
N ASN A 104 -9.69 -7.66 -13.96
CA ASN A 104 -10.48 -6.59 -13.35
C ASN A 104 -10.74 -6.80 -11.84
N GLU A 105 -9.87 -7.53 -11.16
CA GLU A 105 -9.90 -7.67 -9.71
C GLU A 105 -9.60 -6.32 -9.04
N TRP A 106 -8.65 -5.57 -9.59
CA TRP A 106 -8.30 -4.22 -9.13
C TRP A 106 -8.87 -3.14 -10.06
N LYS A 107 -9.71 -2.27 -9.54
CA LYS A 107 -10.33 -1.16 -10.29
C LYS A 107 -9.39 0.05 -10.36
N VAL A 108 -8.22 -0.13 -10.94
CA VAL A 108 -7.16 0.89 -11.08
C VAL A 108 -6.75 1.08 -12.53
N ASN A 109 -6.06 2.19 -12.81
CA ASN A 109 -5.28 2.33 -14.03
C ASN A 109 -3.81 2.02 -13.72
N ILE A 110 -3.08 1.45 -14.69
CA ILE A 110 -1.63 1.26 -14.60
C ILE A 110 -0.98 2.02 -15.77
N PRO A 111 -0.73 3.33 -15.63
CA PRO A 111 -0.20 4.14 -16.73
C PRO A 111 1.24 3.84 -17.08
N CYS A 112 2.03 3.31 -16.14
CA CYS A 112 3.43 3.04 -16.38
C CYS A 112 4.00 1.91 -15.52
N ILE A 113 5.00 1.24 -16.08
CA ILE A 113 5.91 0.31 -15.38
C ILE A 113 7.31 0.91 -15.46
N ILE A 114 7.98 0.99 -14.31
CA ILE A 114 9.35 1.52 -14.18
C ILE A 114 10.27 0.39 -13.77
N SER A 115 11.44 0.31 -14.39
CA SER A 115 12.42 -0.74 -14.08
C SER A 115 13.86 -0.26 -14.28
N ASN A 116 14.75 -0.79 -13.44
CA ASN A 116 16.20 -0.65 -13.62
C ASN A 116 16.82 -1.78 -14.48
N HIS A 117 15.97 -2.59 -15.14
CA HIS A 117 16.35 -3.66 -16.06
C HIS A 117 15.37 -3.78 -17.23
N GLU A 118 15.87 -4.01 -18.44
CA GLU A 118 15.05 -4.19 -19.67
C GLU A 118 14.23 -5.49 -19.70
N LYS A 119 14.47 -6.40 -18.77
CA LYS A 119 14.01 -7.80 -18.80
C LYS A 119 12.52 -7.97 -19.05
N PHE A 120 11.68 -7.08 -18.53
CA PHE A 120 10.23 -7.25 -18.57
C PHE A 120 9.51 -6.35 -19.57
N ARG A 121 10.23 -5.61 -20.41
CA ARG A 121 9.65 -4.76 -21.45
C ARG A 121 8.64 -5.51 -22.33
N LYS A 122 9.03 -6.67 -22.88
CA LYS A 122 8.14 -7.48 -23.73
C LYS A 122 6.89 -7.99 -22.99
N ILE A 123 6.95 -8.10 -21.67
CA ILE A 123 5.79 -8.49 -20.88
C ILE A 123 4.87 -7.28 -20.72
N ALA A 124 5.39 -6.11 -20.37
CA ALA A 124 4.60 -4.88 -20.28
C ALA A 124 3.89 -4.56 -21.60
N GLU A 125 4.57 -4.72 -22.73
CA GLU A 125 4.02 -4.54 -24.09
C GLU A 125 2.82 -5.45 -24.38
N ARG A 126 2.77 -6.68 -23.83
CA ARG A 126 1.62 -7.60 -24.00
C ARG A 126 0.38 -7.18 -23.23
N PHE A 127 0.54 -6.33 -22.24
CA PHE A 127 -0.54 -5.75 -21.45
C PHE A 127 -0.84 -4.29 -21.88
N ASP A 128 -0.24 -3.83 -23.00
CA ASP A 128 -0.38 -2.48 -23.52
C ASP A 128 0.00 -1.39 -22.48
N ILE A 129 0.95 -1.68 -21.58
CA ILE A 129 1.39 -0.76 -20.54
C ILE A 129 2.76 -0.18 -20.90
N PRO A 130 2.93 1.15 -20.93
CA PRO A 130 4.20 1.81 -21.15
C PRO A 130 5.29 1.35 -20.16
N PHE A 131 6.47 1.03 -20.69
CA PHE A 131 7.61 0.53 -19.90
C PHE A 131 8.80 1.49 -20.01
N TYR A 132 9.21 2.02 -18.87
CA TYR A 132 10.30 2.96 -18.74
C TYR A 132 11.50 2.30 -18.08
N TYR A 133 12.66 2.39 -18.73
CA TYR A 133 13.90 1.82 -18.25
C TYR A 133 14.85 2.93 -17.79
N TYR A 134 15.21 2.90 -16.53
CA TYR A 134 16.22 3.77 -15.95
C TYR A 134 17.39 2.93 -15.42
N LYS A 135 18.56 3.03 -16.07
CA LYS A 135 19.75 2.33 -15.59
C LYS A 135 20.32 3.08 -14.38
N ILE A 136 20.08 2.51 -13.20
CA ILE A 136 20.50 3.12 -11.94
C ILE A 136 21.89 2.63 -11.54
N SER A 137 22.78 3.55 -11.18
CA SER A 137 24.08 3.35 -10.55
C SER A 137 24.18 4.22 -9.30
N ARG A 138 25.25 4.08 -8.53
CA ARG A 138 25.49 4.96 -7.37
C ARG A 138 25.67 6.41 -7.76
N GLU A 139 26.30 6.66 -8.92
CA GLU A 139 26.68 7.98 -9.41
C GLU A 139 25.47 8.76 -9.95
N ASN A 140 24.53 8.06 -10.60
CA ASN A 140 23.40 8.71 -11.28
C ASN A 140 22.06 8.55 -10.53
N LYS A 141 22.03 7.92 -9.36
CA LYS A 141 20.79 7.61 -8.63
C LYS A 141 19.89 8.83 -8.45
N LYS A 142 20.46 9.97 -8.00
CA LYS A 142 19.71 11.21 -7.76
C LYS A 142 19.06 11.76 -9.05
N GLU A 143 19.79 11.69 -10.17
CA GLU A 143 19.29 12.10 -11.47
C GLU A 143 18.17 11.19 -11.95
N MET A 144 18.34 9.86 -11.82
CA MET A 144 17.31 8.89 -12.23
C MET A 144 16.05 9.03 -11.38
N GLU A 145 16.16 9.18 -10.07
CA GLU A 145 15.01 9.42 -9.20
C GLU A 145 14.27 10.73 -9.56
N ALA A 146 14.98 11.77 -9.97
CA ALA A 146 14.34 13.01 -10.44
C ALA A 146 13.53 12.78 -11.74
N LEU A 147 14.06 11.98 -12.67
CA LEU A 147 13.34 11.59 -13.89
C LEU A 147 12.13 10.70 -13.59
N GLU A 148 12.27 9.74 -12.67
CA GLU A 148 11.18 8.90 -12.20
C GLU A 148 10.06 9.74 -11.56
N LEU A 149 10.39 10.69 -10.67
CA LEU A 149 9.41 11.61 -10.05
C LEU A 149 8.70 12.49 -11.09
N ALA A 150 9.43 13.00 -12.09
CA ALA A 150 8.82 13.78 -13.16
C ALA A 150 7.81 12.95 -13.97
N LEU A 151 8.16 11.70 -14.31
CA LEU A 151 7.29 10.77 -15.00
C LEU A 151 6.05 10.42 -14.17
N LEU A 152 6.22 10.15 -12.88
CA LEU A 152 5.12 9.86 -11.97
C LEU A 152 4.13 11.03 -11.88
N LYS A 153 4.65 12.25 -11.87
CA LYS A 153 3.84 13.47 -11.88
C LYS A 153 3.11 13.66 -13.22
N GLU A 154 3.77 13.39 -14.36
CA GLU A 154 3.16 13.46 -15.70
C GLU A 154 1.96 12.52 -15.84
N HIS A 155 2.04 11.35 -15.22
CA HIS A 155 0.98 10.34 -15.25
C HIS A 155 -0.02 10.45 -14.08
N ASP A 156 0.04 11.51 -13.27
CA ASP A 156 -0.83 11.71 -12.10
C ASP A 156 -0.88 10.45 -11.20
N ILE A 157 0.27 9.87 -10.88
CA ILE A 157 0.34 8.63 -10.10
C ILE A 157 -0.09 8.87 -8.65
N ASP A 158 -1.07 8.10 -8.21
CA ASP A 158 -1.58 8.12 -6.83
C ASP A 158 -0.81 7.16 -5.91
N VAL A 159 -0.41 5.98 -6.42
CA VAL A 159 0.19 4.88 -5.63
C VAL A 159 1.34 4.24 -6.39
N ILE A 160 2.39 3.86 -5.68
CA ILE A 160 3.55 3.15 -6.22
C ILE A 160 3.63 1.76 -5.58
N ILE A 161 3.76 0.72 -6.39
CA ILE A 161 3.95 -0.66 -5.93
C ILE A 161 5.36 -1.12 -6.29
N LEU A 162 6.17 -1.42 -5.27
CA LEU A 162 7.51 -1.99 -5.46
C LEU A 162 7.41 -3.52 -5.54
N ALA A 163 7.19 -4.03 -6.74
CA ALA A 163 7.10 -5.47 -7.04
C ALA A 163 8.50 -6.10 -7.11
N ARG A 164 9.19 -6.22 -5.99
CA ARG A 164 10.60 -6.66 -5.92
C ARG A 164 11.53 -5.69 -6.67
N TYR A 165 11.31 -4.40 -6.47
CA TYR A 165 12.21 -3.35 -6.92
C TYR A 165 13.42 -3.25 -5.98
N MET A 166 14.54 -3.80 -6.41
CA MET A 166 15.73 -4.00 -5.57
C MET A 166 16.61 -2.74 -5.49
N GLN A 167 15.99 -1.57 -5.40
CA GLN A 167 16.63 -0.28 -5.18
C GLN A 167 16.06 0.36 -3.91
N ILE A 168 16.91 0.98 -3.12
CA ILE A 168 16.50 1.78 -1.97
C ILE A 168 16.10 3.16 -2.51
N LEU A 169 14.92 3.63 -2.23
CA LEU A 169 14.48 4.98 -2.59
C LEU A 169 15.09 6.01 -1.62
N SER A 170 15.37 7.22 -2.11
CA SER A 170 15.86 8.29 -1.24
C SER A 170 14.75 8.92 -0.41
N ASP A 171 15.13 9.59 0.67
CA ASP A 171 14.21 10.35 1.54
C ASP A 171 13.41 11.38 0.72
N ASN A 172 14.10 12.06 -0.21
CA ASN A 172 13.45 13.00 -1.13
C ASN A 172 12.38 12.30 -1.98
N PHE A 173 12.64 11.10 -2.49
CA PHE A 173 11.65 10.35 -3.28
C PHE A 173 10.45 9.96 -2.39
N CYS A 174 10.70 9.38 -1.23
CA CYS A 174 9.68 8.93 -0.29
C CYS A 174 8.77 10.07 0.19
N SER A 175 9.32 11.27 0.39
CA SER A 175 8.57 12.45 0.85
C SER A 175 7.50 12.95 -0.12
N HIS A 176 7.60 12.62 -1.43
CA HIS A 176 6.57 12.95 -2.41
C HIS A 176 5.35 12.00 -2.36
N TYR A 177 5.51 10.82 -1.76
CA TYR A 177 4.49 9.77 -1.72
C TYR A 177 4.34 9.18 -0.31
N PRO A 178 4.07 9.99 0.74
CA PRO A 178 3.93 9.51 2.11
C PRO A 178 2.76 8.52 2.21
N ASN A 179 3.02 7.32 2.73
CA ASN A 179 2.06 6.21 2.82
C ASN A 179 1.39 5.82 1.48
N LYS A 180 2.08 6.06 0.35
CA LYS A 180 1.61 5.73 -1.00
C LYS A 180 2.59 4.86 -1.78
N ILE A 181 3.68 4.43 -1.17
CA ILE A 181 4.64 3.49 -1.74
C ILE A 181 4.54 2.19 -0.95
N ILE A 182 4.10 1.11 -1.60
CA ILE A 182 3.93 -0.21 -0.97
C ILE A 182 5.06 -1.12 -1.45
N ASN A 183 5.83 -1.65 -0.50
CA ASN A 183 6.92 -2.59 -0.77
C ASN A 183 6.59 -3.99 -0.27
N ILE A 184 7.11 -5.00 -0.96
CA ILE A 184 7.15 -6.38 -0.47
C ILE A 184 8.56 -6.75 -0.01
N HIS A 185 8.68 -7.05 1.28
CA HIS A 185 9.89 -7.58 1.89
C HIS A 185 9.76 -9.09 2.11
N HIS A 186 10.80 -9.84 1.76
CA HIS A 186 10.81 -11.30 1.72
C HIS A 186 11.17 -11.97 3.05
N SER A 187 10.83 -11.33 4.17
CA SER A 187 10.89 -11.91 5.53
C SER A 187 9.78 -11.34 6.42
N SER A 188 9.56 -11.97 7.56
CA SER A 188 8.64 -11.44 8.58
C SER A 188 9.35 -10.35 9.37
N LEU A 189 9.16 -9.09 8.97
CA LEU A 189 9.72 -7.94 9.68
C LEU A 189 9.26 -7.93 11.16
N PRO A 190 10.10 -7.54 12.10
CA PRO A 190 11.50 -7.08 11.96
C PRO A 190 12.54 -8.21 11.90
N ALA A 191 12.14 -9.48 11.82
CA ALA A 191 13.05 -10.62 11.84
C ALA A 191 13.73 -10.83 10.47
N PHE A 192 15.01 -11.27 10.52
CA PHE A 192 15.81 -11.61 9.35
C PHE A 192 15.96 -10.47 8.32
N ALA A 193 16.09 -9.24 8.77
CA ALA A 193 16.51 -8.12 7.93
C ALA A 193 17.88 -8.41 7.30
N GLY A 194 18.07 -8.02 6.02
CA GLY A 194 19.36 -8.14 5.33
C GLY A 194 19.33 -8.94 4.03
N ALA A 195 20.50 -9.10 3.40
CA ALA A 195 20.64 -9.50 2.00
C ALA A 195 20.40 -11.00 1.68
N ARG A 196 20.43 -11.90 2.67
CA ARG A 196 20.32 -13.36 2.45
C ARG A 196 19.42 -14.04 3.47
N PRO A 197 18.14 -13.68 3.59
CA PRO A 197 17.26 -14.19 4.64
C PRO A 197 17.00 -15.68 4.51
N TYR A 198 16.90 -16.25 3.31
CA TYR A 198 16.66 -17.69 3.10
C TYR A 198 17.82 -18.53 3.59
N GLU A 199 19.06 -18.14 3.29
CA GLU A 199 20.27 -18.82 3.74
C GLU A 199 20.42 -18.73 5.27
N SER A 200 20.10 -17.59 5.85
CA SER A 200 20.14 -17.37 7.31
C SER A 200 19.06 -18.18 8.02
N ALA A 201 17.83 -18.18 7.49
CA ALA A 201 16.70 -18.95 8.00
C ALA A 201 16.96 -20.47 7.93
N HIS A 202 17.50 -20.95 6.81
CA HIS A 202 17.87 -22.36 6.64
C HIS A 202 18.94 -22.79 7.64
N ARG A 203 20.01 -22.01 7.78
CA ARG A 203 21.10 -22.28 8.75
C ARG A 203 20.61 -22.29 10.19
N ARG A 204 19.67 -21.39 10.52
CA ARG A 204 19.06 -21.31 11.85
C ARG A 204 18.07 -22.44 12.12
N GLY A 205 17.60 -23.15 11.10
CA GLY A 205 16.63 -24.23 11.21
C GLY A 205 15.25 -23.74 11.64
N VAL A 206 14.82 -22.58 11.13
CA VAL A 206 13.50 -22.00 11.42
C VAL A 206 12.37 -22.92 11.00
N LYS A 207 11.19 -22.80 11.62
CA LYS A 207 10.01 -23.60 11.32
C LYS A 207 8.99 -22.85 10.45
N PHE A 208 9.13 -21.53 10.38
CA PHE A 208 8.33 -20.66 9.57
C PHE A 208 9.21 -19.64 8.85
N MET A 209 8.79 -19.23 7.70
CA MET A 209 9.28 -18.04 7.00
C MET A 209 8.09 -17.25 6.49
N GLY A 210 8.26 -15.97 6.29
CA GLY A 210 7.16 -15.12 5.87
C GLY A 210 7.57 -14.04 4.91
N ALA A 211 6.61 -13.18 4.62
CA ALA A 211 6.77 -11.95 3.87
C ALA A 211 6.01 -10.82 4.57
N SER A 212 6.46 -9.59 4.36
CA SER A 212 5.83 -8.38 4.90
C SER A 212 5.61 -7.37 3.78
N ALA A 213 4.40 -6.88 3.63
CA ALA A 213 4.11 -5.70 2.81
C ALA A 213 3.94 -4.50 3.74
N HIS A 214 4.64 -3.42 3.44
CA HIS A 214 4.70 -2.24 4.28
C HIS A 214 4.77 -0.97 3.43
N TYR A 215 4.41 0.16 4.02
CA TYR A 215 4.70 1.45 3.39
C TYR A 215 6.19 1.76 3.46
N VAL A 216 6.71 2.36 2.41
CA VAL A 216 8.11 2.76 2.35
C VAL A 216 8.29 4.12 3.02
N THR A 217 9.28 4.19 3.89
CA THR A 217 9.76 5.40 4.56
C THR A 217 11.23 5.64 4.21
N ALA A 218 11.83 6.69 4.78
CA ALA A 218 13.25 6.98 4.66
C ALA A 218 14.12 5.85 5.22
N ASP A 219 13.67 5.24 6.31
CA ASP A 219 14.37 4.13 6.96
C ASP A 219 14.04 2.81 6.25
N LEU A 220 15.09 2.08 5.87
CA LEU A 220 14.97 0.86 5.08
C LEU A 220 14.19 -0.23 5.83
N ASP A 221 13.11 -0.70 5.22
CA ASP A 221 12.24 -1.77 5.72
C ASP A 221 11.64 -1.51 7.12
N GLU A 222 11.59 -0.25 7.58
CA GLU A 222 11.07 0.15 8.89
C GLU A 222 9.71 0.85 8.84
N GLY A 223 9.12 1.01 7.67
CA GLY A 223 7.81 1.66 7.51
C GLY A 223 6.63 0.84 8.03
N PRO A 224 5.46 1.46 8.22
CA PRO A 224 4.27 0.82 8.78
C PRO A 224 3.87 -0.44 7.99
N ILE A 225 3.70 -1.55 8.70
CA ILE A 225 3.35 -2.85 8.10
C ILE A 225 1.86 -2.88 7.79
N ILE A 226 1.50 -3.25 6.55
CA ILE A 226 0.11 -3.37 6.11
C ILE A 226 -0.38 -4.81 6.27
N THR A 227 0.40 -5.77 5.77
CA THR A 227 0.03 -7.19 5.76
C THR A 227 1.26 -8.05 5.94
N GLN A 228 1.13 -9.10 6.72
CA GLN A 228 2.16 -10.13 6.88
C GLN A 228 1.51 -11.50 6.82
N ASP A 229 2.27 -12.47 6.35
CA ASP A 229 1.87 -13.87 6.43
C ASP A 229 3.10 -14.78 6.52
N VAL A 230 2.91 -16.02 6.98
CA VAL A 230 3.96 -16.99 7.23
C VAL A 230 3.62 -18.34 6.59
N ILE A 231 4.67 -19.08 6.23
CA ILE A 231 4.55 -20.41 5.63
C ILE A 231 5.45 -21.41 6.38
N PRO A 232 4.98 -22.64 6.63
CA PRO A 232 5.77 -23.63 7.34
C PRO A 232 6.97 -24.12 6.51
N ILE A 233 8.11 -24.30 7.22
CA ILE A 233 9.35 -24.85 6.70
C ILE A 233 9.71 -26.12 7.48
N SER A 234 10.12 -27.13 6.77
CA SER A 234 10.58 -28.39 7.35
C SER A 234 12.10 -28.59 7.15
N HIS A 235 12.64 -29.56 7.86
CA HIS A 235 14.04 -29.99 7.68
C HIS A 235 14.31 -30.61 6.29
N ARG A 236 13.26 -30.92 5.51
CA ARG A 236 13.34 -31.46 4.15
C ARG A 236 13.42 -30.37 3.08
N ASP A 237 13.09 -29.13 3.44
CA ASP A 237 13.11 -28.01 2.50
C ASP A 237 14.55 -27.55 2.26
N SER A 238 14.99 -27.64 1.02
CA SER A 238 16.23 -27.00 0.58
C SER A 238 16.07 -25.47 0.51
N ILE A 239 17.18 -24.73 0.37
CA ILE A 239 17.14 -23.28 0.11
C ILE A 239 16.33 -22.98 -1.16
N ALA A 240 16.39 -23.84 -2.19
CA ALA A 240 15.61 -23.69 -3.41
C ALA A 240 14.10 -23.85 -3.15
N ASP A 241 13.69 -24.80 -2.31
CA ASP A 241 12.30 -24.98 -1.89
C ASP A 241 11.81 -23.78 -1.06
N MET A 242 12.63 -23.31 -0.13
CA MET A 242 12.32 -22.11 0.64
C MET A 242 12.11 -20.89 -0.27
N LYS A 243 12.98 -20.65 -1.26
CA LYS A 243 12.82 -19.58 -2.25
C LYS A 243 11.55 -19.76 -3.09
N ARG A 244 11.18 -20.98 -3.47
CA ARG A 244 9.94 -21.26 -4.19
C ARG A 244 8.71 -20.96 -3.35
N LYS A 245 8.68 -21.44 -2.11
CA LYS A 245 7.62 -21.18 -1.14
C LYS A 245 7.51 -19.66 -0.84
N GLY A 246 8.66 -18.98 -0.65
CA GLY A 246 8.73 -17.55 -0.40
C GLY A 246 8.10 -16.72 -1.52
N ARG A 247 8.39 -17.04 -2.79
CA ARG A 247 7.76 -16.34 -3.93
C ARG A 247 6.24 -16.45 -3.93
N ASN A 248 5.68 -17.56 -3.45
CA ASN A 248 4.24 -17.73 -3.41
C ASN A 248 3.60 -16.83 -2.33
N ILE A 249 4.20 -16.79 -1.14
CA ILE A 249 3.67 -15.95 -0.06
C ILE A 249 3.88 -14.46 -0.35
N GLU A 250 5.02 -14.07 -0.96
CA GLU A 250 5.29 -12.68 -1.37
C GLU A 250 4.19 -12.14 -2.29
N LYS A 251 3.68 -12.94 -3.24
CA LYS A 251 2.58 -12.56 -4.13
C LYS A 251 1.30 -12.27 -3.35
N ILE A 252 0.92 -13.18 -2.46
CA ILE A 252 -0.33 -13.08 -1.68
C ILE A 252 -0.27 -11.87 -0.75
N VAL A 253 0.83 -11.72 -0.01
CA VAL A 253 1.00 -10.63 0.96
C VAL A 253 0.99 -9.27 0.26
N LEU A 254 1.71 -9.12 -0.87
CA LEU A 254 1.69 -7.88 -1.63
C LEU A 254 0.30 -7.58 -2.19
N ALA A 255 -0.38 -8.59 -2.75
CA ALA A 255 -1.71 -8.42 -3.32
C ALA A 255 -2.74 -7.98 -2.27
N ASN A 256 -2.71 -8.59 -1.08
CA ASN A 256 -3.61 -8.23 0.02
C ASN A 256 -3.34 -6.80 0.52
N ALA A 257 -2.07 -6.42 0.68
CA ALA A 257 -1.70 -5.06 1.07
C ALA A 257 -2.16 -4.02 0.05
N CYS A 258 -1.95 -4.30 -1.25
CA CYS A 258 -2.42 -3.43 -2.32
C CYS A 258 -3.95 -3.36 -2.34
N TRP A 259 -4.64 -4.48 -2.20
CA TRP A 259 -6.10 -4.52 -2.12
C TRP A 259 -6.63 -3.63 -1.00
N ALA A 260 -6.11 -3.80 0.21
CA ALA A 260 -6.53 -3.01 1.36
C ALA A 260 -6.29 -1.50 1.14
N HIS A 261 -5.12 -1.12 0.60
CA HIS A 261 -4.81 0.27 0.31
C HIS A 261 -5.71 0.85 -0.78
N LEU A 262 -5.88 0.14 -1.90
CA LEU A 262 -6.67 0.59 -3.06
C LEU A 262 -8.17 0.71 -2.75
N ASN A 263 -8.66 0.01 -1.73
CA ASN A 263 -10.03 0.10 -1.22
C ASN A 263 -10.17 1.01 0.00
N HIS A 264 -9.14 1.83 0.28
CA HIS A 264 -9.14 2.78 1.41
C HIS A 264 -9.46 2.12 2.75
N GLN A 265 -8.91 0.91 2.99
CA GLN A 265 -9.10 0.12 4.20
C GLN A 265 -7.96 0.28 5.20
N VAL A 266 -6.92 1.04 4.88
CA VAL A 266 -5.72 1.19 5.72
C VAL A 266 -5.65 2.60 6.27
N LEU A 267 -5.62 2.72 7.59
CA LEU A 267 -5.27 3.95 8.28
C LEU A 267 -3.93 3.78 8.98
N SER A 268 -3.04 4.74 8.80
CA SER A 268 -1.71 4.73 9.42
C SER A 268 -1.56 5.84 10.46
N TYR A 269 -0.91 5.52 11.57
CA TYR A 269 -0.54 6.49 12.60
C TYR A 269 0.81 6.12 13.20
N LYS A 270 1.74 7.07 13.23
CA LYS A 270 3.13 6.79 13.58
C LYS A 270 3.65 5.64 12.68
N ASN A 271 4.13 4.54 13.30
CA ASN A 271 4.64 3.37 12.57
C ASN A 271 3.71 2.14 12.69
N LYS A 272 2.40 2.37 12.87
CA LYS A 272 1.37 1.31 12.93
C LYS A 272 0.34 1.52 11.83
N THR A 273 -0.33 0.46 11.42
CA THR A 273 -1.53 0.51 10.59
C THR A 273 -2.70 -0.14 11.30
N VAL A 274 -3.89 0.38 11.04
CA VAL A 274 -5.17 -0.30 11.28
C VAL A 274 -5.73 -0.65 9.91
N VAL A 275 -5.98 -1.93 9.67
CA VAL A 275 -6.53 -2.44 8.42
C VAL A 275 -7.94 -2.94 8.69
N PHE A 276 -8.91 -2.34 8.02
CA PHE A 276 -10.32 -2.73 8.10
C PHE A 276 -10.62 -3.77 7.03
N GLU A 277 -11.26 -4.89 7.39
CA GLU A 277 -11.60 -6.01 6.50
C GLU A 277 -13.01 -5.90 5.91
#